data_1197e429361c2ddc4d4e8e21859e04ee
#
_entry.id   1197e429361c2ddc4d4e8e21859e04ee
#
_cell.length_a   1.000
_cell.length_b   1.000
_cell.length_c   1.000
_cell.angle_alpha   90.00
_cell.angle_beta   90.00
_cell.angle_gamma   90.00
#
_symmetry.space_group_name_H-M   'P 1'
#
loop_
_entity.id
_entity.type
_entity.pdbx_description
1 polymer ?
#
loop_
_entity_poly.entity_id
_entity_poly.type
_entity_poly.pdbx_seq_one_letter_code
_entity_poly.pdbx_strand_id
1 'polypeptide(L)'
;QLSKNSNLNLCVIDKRSMLLTSNHRKSCGGLISSHAQQAFSAMNIQIPNHIKVDPQFHRVKTYDFDAMLSRNYRREYINVDRVKFEEWMIGQIPQTVEKRFETQAVAIEVKADQIRITLRTNKSESSIETKYVIAADGAKSFVRSTCFPDIPSMKMYVSIQEIFNTTTDHPAYYGIFDSSITDYYSWIIQKKNKIIVGSALEINDQVNAKFETLKQKIKQECDIELKDPIRREGAFIARPTRFAHLFFGSDRIAIIGEASGAMSPTSAEGYSYALKTARQCARSIKKHGPTATATRHYDRHMLKVRISILGKWIKSPGMYVPWLRKWVMITGITSISSK
;
A
#
# COMPACT_ATOMS: atom_id res chain seq x y z
N GLN A 1 -1.58 7.73 17.97
CA GLN A 1 -0.98 7.05 19.15
C GLN A 1 0.05 7.91 19.89
N LEU A 2 0.92 8.65 19.18
CA LEU A 2 1.89 9.53 19.83
C LEU A 2 1.23 10.66 20.62
N SER A 3 0.15 11.24 20.09
CA SER A 3 -0.59 12.33 20.77
C SER A 3 -1.33 11.91 22.05
N LYS A 4 -1.50 10.59 22.26
CA LYS A 4 -2.11 10.08 23.48
C LYS A 4 -1.04 9.92 24.56
N ASN A 5 -1.18 10.66 25.66
CA ASN A 5 -0.30 10.58 26.83
C ASN A 5 1.19 10.88 26.50
N SER A 6 1.44 11.91 25.70
CA SER A 6 2.81 12.42 25.47
C SER A 6 2.77 13.96 25.38
N ASN A 7 3.84 14.60 25.90
CA ASN A 7 4.05 16.05 25.80
C ASN A 7 4.79 16.44 24.51
N LEU A 8 4.60 15.64 23.46
CA LEU A 8 5.25 15.88 22.16
C LEU A 8 4.43 16.84 21.30
N ASN A 9 5.08 17.87 20.80
CA ASN A 9 4.52 18.69 19.73
C ASN A 9 4.61 17.91 18.43
N LEU A 10 3.46 17.62 17.81
CA LEU A 10 3.37 16.80 16.62
C LEU A 10 2.84 17.63 15.45
N CYS A 11 3.50 17.52 14.30
CA CYS A 11 3.05 18.08 13.05
C CYS A 11 2.93 16.98 11.98
N VAL A 12 1.82 16.95 11.27
CA VAL A 12 1.60 16.08 10.11
C VAL A 12 1.64 16.93 8.85
N ILE A 13 2.47 16.53 7.91
CA ILE A 13 2.64 17.22 6.62
C ILE A 13 2.20 16.27 5.51
N ASP A 14 1.30 16.70 4.64
CA ASP A 14 0.91 15.97 3.44
C ASP A 14 0.74 16.96 2.26
N LYS A 15 1.31 16.60 1.11
CA LYS A 15 1.17 17.40 -0.11
C LYS A 15 -0.25 17.41 -0.69
N ARG A 16 -1.11 16.50 -0.24
CA ARG A 16 -2.50 16.42 -0.67
C ARG A 16 -3.38 17.36 0.14
N SER A 17 -4.51 17.73 -0.44
CA SER A 17 -5.55 18.46 0.27
C SER A 17 -6.19 17.57 1.36
N MET A 18 -6.65 18.20 2.42
CA MET A 18 -7.48 17.55 3.45
C MET A 18 -8.81 17.05 2.87
N LEU A 19 -9.37 17.83 1.95
CA LEU A 19 -10.55 17.43 1.19
C LEU A 19 -10.07 16.57 0.00
N LEU A 20 -10.33 15.26 0.08
CA LEU A 20 -9.95 14.32 -0.97
C LEU A 20 -10.84 14.49 -2.20
N THR A 21 -10.60 15.56 -2.95
CA THR A 21 -11.26 15.79 -4.24
C THR A 21 -10.83 14.72 -5.25
N SER A 22 -11.59 14.58 -6.33
CA SER A 22 -11.38 13.56 -7.36
C SER A 22 -9.94 13.49 -7.92
N ASN A 23 -9.24 14.61 -7.96
CA ASN A 23 -7.92 14.73 -8.60
C ASN A 23 -6.72 14.29 -7.71
N HIS A 24 -6.93 14.03 -6.42
CA HIS A 24 -5.87 13.72 -5.47
C HIS A 24 -5.97 12.31 -4.86
N ARG A 25 -6.75 11.41 -5.48
CA ARG A 25 -6.97 10.07 -4.98
C ARG A 25 -5.80 9.14 -5.32
N LYS A 26 -5.35 8.37 -4.35
CA LYS A 26 -4.43 7.26 -4.62
C LYS A 26 -5.19 6.11 -5.27
N SER A 27 -4.68 5.59 -6.38
CA SER A 27 -5.12 4.34 -6.94
C SER A 27 -4.93 3.22 -5.93
N CYS A 28 -6.03 2.66 -5.43
CA CYS A 28 -6.02 1.55 -4.48
C CYS A 28 -7.38 0.86 -4.47
N GLY A 29 -7.38 -0.45 -4.57
CA GLY A 29 -8.60 -1.25 -4.56
C GLY A 29 -9.44 -1.18 -3.29
N GLY A 30 -8.90 -0.62 -2.18
CA GLY A 30 -9.66 -0.46 -0.93
C GLY A 30 -10.07 -1.77 -0.28
N LEU A 31 -9.20 -2.78 -0.34
CA LEU A 31 -9.41 -4.08 0.31
C LEU A 31 -8.57 -4.17 1.58
N ILE A 32 -9.21 -4.38 2.71
CA ILE A 32 -8.57 -4.51 4.02
C ILE A 32 -8.42 -5.99 4.34
N SER A 33 -7.21 -6.52 4.22
CA SER A 33 -6.89 -7.92 4.49
C SER A 33 -7.08 -8.31 5.96
N SER A 34 -7.23 -9.63 6.25
CA SER A 34 -7.31 -10.14 7.63
C SER A 34 -6.14 -9.66 8.50
N HIS A 35 -4.93 -9.57 7.96
CA HIS A 35 -3.77 -9.06 8.69
C HIS A 35 -3.89 -7.56 9.01
N ALA A 36 -4.47 -6.78 8.11
CA ALA A 36 -4.72 -5.36 8.35
C ALA A 36 -5.85 -5.18 9.38
N GLN A 37 -6.92 -5.99 9.31
CA GLN A 37 -7.98 -6.02 10.31
C GLN A 37 -7.44 -6.31 11.71
N GLN A 38 -6.58 -7.33 11.85
CA GLN A 38 -5.89 -7.64 13.10
C GLN A 38 -5.01 -6.47 13.58
N ALA A 39 -4.33 -5.77 12.66
CA ALA A 39 -3.51 -4.63 13.03
C ALA A 39 -4.37 -3.45 13.52
N PHE A 40 -5.53 -3.18 12.94
CA PHE A 40 -6.50 -2.20 13.43
C PHE A 40 -7.03 -2.57 14.81
N SER A 41 -7.48 -3.82 14.97
CA SER A 41 -7.97 -4.35 16.27
C SER A 41 -6.90 -4.22 17.37
N ALA A 42 -5.65 -4.55 17.06
CA ALA A 42 -4.53 -4.41 17.99
C ALA A 42 -4.21 -2.94 18.38
N MET A 43 -4.81 -1.97 17.71
CA MET A 43 -4.74 -0.54 18.01
C MET A 43 -6.05 -0.02 18.63
N ASN A 44 -7.02 -0.88 18.91
CA ASN A 44 -8.39 -0.56 19.34
C ASN A 44 -9.11 0.39 18.35
N ILE A 45 -8.91 0.15 17.04
CA ILE A 45 -9.55 0.91 15.98
C ILE A 45 -10.51 -0.04 15.25
N GLN A 46 -11.79 0.32 15.20
CA GLN A 46 -12.82 -0.38 14.47
C GLN A 46 -13.15 0.35 13.18
N ILE A 47 -13.23 -0.38 12.08
CA ILE A 47 -13.62 0.17 10.77
C ILE A 47 -15.14 0.39 10.77
N PRO A 48 -15.62 1.63 10.63
CA PRO A 48 -17.05 1.92 10.68
C PRO A 48 -17.83 1.29 9.52
N ASN A 49 -19.09 0.95 9.77
CA ASN A 49 -19.92 0.31 8.73
C ASN A 49 -20.22 1.23 7.55
N HIS A 50 -20.32 2.54 7.76
CA HIS A 50 -20.67 3.50 6.71
C HIS A 50 -19.58 3.69 5.64
N ILE A 51 -18.35 3.20 5.90
CA ILE A 51 -17.27 3.20 4.90
C ILE A 51 -17.13 1.86 4.17
N LYS A 52 -17.80 0.81 4.63
CA LYS A 52 -17.85 -0.48 3.95
C LYS A 52 -18.73 -0.38 2.71
N VAL A 53 -18.37 -1.12 1.67
CA VAL A 53 -19.13 -1.21 0.42
C VAL A 53 -19.31 -2.67 0.00
N ASP A 54 -20.49 -3.00 -0.49
CA ASP A 54 -20.76 -4.34 -0.98
C ASP A 54 -20.15 -4.56 -2.37
N PRO A 55 -19.85 -5.82 -2.69
CA PRO A 55 -19.88 -7.02 -1.83
C PRO A 55 -18.67 -7.09 -0.88
N GLN A 56 -18.80 -7.78 0.25
CA GLN A 56 -17.67 -8.19 1.08
C GLN A 56 -17.07 -9.49 0.52
N PHE A 57 -15.75 -9.67 0.63
CA PHE A 57 -15.09 -10.79 -0.03
C PHE A 57 -14.56 -11.81 0.98
N HIS A 58 -14.96 -13.07 0.80
CA HIS A 58 -14.50 -14.23 1.58
C HIS A 58 -13.62 -15.17 0.75
N ARG A 59 -13.47 -14.84 -0.54
CA ARG A 59 -12.65 -15.62 -1.49
C ARG A 59 -12.00 -14.71 -2.52
N VAL A 60 -10.88 -15.20 -3.06
CA VAL A 60 -10.24 -14.66 -4.25
C VAL A 60 -10.37 -15.71 -5.35
N LYS A 61 -10.91 -15.33 -6.50
CA LYS A 61 -10.84 -16.13 -7.71
C LYS A 61 -9.54 -15.76 -8.43
N THR A 62 -8.63 -16.69 -8.51
CA THR A 62 -7.33 -16.48 -9.16
C THR A 62 -7.36 -17.05 -10.54
N TYR A 63 -7.00 -16.25 -11.54
CA TYR A 63 -6.80 -16.66 -12.92
C TYR A 63 -5.32 -16.70 -13.26
N ASP A 64 -4.90 -17.74 -13.94
CA ASP A 64 -3.62 -17.85 -14.63
C ASP A 64 -3.90 -17.85 -16.14
N PHE A 65 -3.74 -16.71 -16.78
CA PHE A 65 -3.97 -16.58 -18.23
C PHE A 65 -2.86 -17.25 -19.06
N ASP A 66 -1.66 -17.43 -18.50
CA ASP A 66 -0.59 -18.18 -19.17
C ASP A 66 -0.94 -19.68 -19.32
N ALA A 67 -1.63 -20.25 -18.34
CA ALA A 67 -1.99 -21.67 -18.28
C ALA A 67 -3.48 -21.96 -18.53
N MET A 68 -4.31 -20.93 -18.72
CA MET A 68 -5.77 -21.02 -18.88
C MET A 68 -6.44 -21.77 -17.72
N LEU A 69 -6.01 -21.45 -16.48
CA LEU A 69 -6.50 -22.07 -15.26
C LEU A 69 -7.15 -21.05 -14.34
N SER A 70 -8.15 -21.50 -13.56
CA SER A 70 -8.68 -20.69 -12.45
C SER A 70 -8.87 -21.53 -11.19
N ARG A 71 -8.71 -20.87 -10.03
CA ARG A 71 -8.91 -21.48 -8.70
C ARG A 71 -9.47 -20.46 -7.73
N ASN A 72 -10.26 -20.95 -6.77
CA ASN A 72 -10.73 -20.15 -5.65
C ASN A 72 -9.86 -20.39 -4.42
N TYR A 73 -9.51 -19.29 -3.71
CA TYR A 73 -8.76 -19.35 -2.46
C TYR A 73 -9.53 -18.62 -1.36
N ARG A 74 -9.63 -19.20 -0.18
CA ARG A 74 -10.24 -18.53 0.96
C ARG A 74 -9.40 -17.32 1.38
N ARG A 75 -9.98 -16.14 1.33
CA ARG A 75 -9.36 -14.89 1.76
C ARG A 75 -10.45 -13.94 2.24
N GLU A 76 -10.24 -13.37 3.40
CA GLU A 76 -11.19 -12.44 4.01
C GLU A 76 -10.72 -11.01 3.75
N TYR A 77 -11.57 -10.22 3.09
CA TYR A 77 -11.33 -8.80 2.87
C TYR A 77 -12.55 -7.99 3.27
N ILE A 78 -12.32 -6.92 4.05
CA ILE A 78 -13.31 -5.85 4.17
C ILE A 78 -13.14 -4.94 2.97
N ASN A 79 -14.19 -4.85 2.15
CA ASN A 79 -14.26 -3.96 1.01
C ASN A 79 -14.74 -2.59 1.49
N VAL A 80 -13.96 -1.53 1.23
CA VAL A 80 -14.27 -0.18 1.68
C VAL A 80 -14.28 0.83 0.54
N ASP A 81 -15.08 1.88 0.69
CA ASP A 81 -14.92 3.09 -0.11
C ASP A 81 -13.60 3.73 0.26
N ARG A 82 -12.69 3.81 -0.72
CA ARG A 82 -11.32 4.25 -0.48
C ARG A 82 -11.22 5.71 -0.03
N VAL A 83 -12.10 6.55 -0.51
CA VAL A 83 -12.15 7.98 -0.15
C VAL A 83 -12.64 8.15 1.27
N LYS A 84 -13.79 7.57 1.58
CA LYS A 84 -14.37 7.61 2.94
C LYS A 84 -13.42 6.99 3.97
N PHE A 85 -12.68 5.95 3.57
CA PHE A 85 -11.68 5.34 4.44
C PHE A 85 -10.50 6.29 4.74
N GLU A 86 -9.98 7.02 3.74
CA GLU A 86 -8.93 8.02 3.98
C GLU A 86 -9.43 9.19 4.83
N GLU A 87 -10.60 9.74 4.50
CA GLU A 87 -11.22 10.81 5.27
C GLU A 87 -11.42 10.41 6.74
N TRP A 88 -11.92 9.20 6.96
CA TRP A 88 -12.05 8.66 8.30
C TRP A 88 -10.70 8.52 9.01
N MET A 89 -9.67 8.02 8.33
CA MET A 89 -8.33 7.92 8.90
C MET A 89 -7.73 9.29 9.25
N ILE A 90 -7.93 10.30 8.39
CA ILE A 90 -7.52 11.69 8.64
C ILE A 90 -8.28 12.25 9.85
N GLY A 91 -9.57 11.96 9.95
CA GLY A 91 -10.40 12.35 11.08
C GLY A 91 -9.97 11.76 12.44
N GLN A 92 -9.17 10.67 12.43
CA GLN A 92 -8.58 10.12 13.66
C GLN A 92 -7.39 10.94 14.20
N ILE A 93 -6.90 11.94 13.45
CA ILE A 93 -5.81 12.80 13.89
C ILE A 93 -6.38 13.84 14.87
N PRO A 94 -5.96 13.84 16.15
CA PRO A 94 -6.47 14.77 17.14
C PRO A 94 -6.28 16.24 16.77
N GLN A 95 -7.10 17.12 17.31
CA GLN A 95 -6.98 18.57 17.09
C GLN A 95 -5.67 19.14 17.64
N THR A 96 -5.10 18.51 18.66
CA THR A 96 -3.81 18.90 19.27
C THR A 96 -2.61 18.66 18.37
N VAL A 97 -2.79 17.94 17.25
CA VAL A 97 -1.74 17.69 16.26
C VAL A 97 -1.84 18.76 15.17
N GLU A 98 -0.76 19.48 14.93
CA GLU A 98 -0.66 20.42 13.83
C GLU A 98 -0.77 19.68 12.50
N LYS A 99 -1.57 20.21 11.56
CA LYS A 99 -1.83 19.60 10.25
C LYS A 99 -1.50 20.60 9.15
N ARG A 100 -0.52 20.27 8.34
CA ARG A 100 -0.11 21.05 7.16
C ARG A 100 -0.39 20.23 5.91
N PHE A 101 -1.61 20.35 5.40
CA PHE A 101 -2.00 19.80 4.09
C PHE A 101 -1.58 20.73 2.96
N GLU A 102 -1.60 20.24 1.72
CA GLU A 102 -1.13 20.96 0.52
C GLU A 102 0.30 21.50 0.69
N THR A 103 1.10 20.78 1.50
CA THR A 103 2.44 21.17 1.91
C THR A 103 3.40 20.02 1.64
N GLN A 104 4.45 20.27 0.91
CA GLN A 104 5.46 19.28 0.54
C GLN A 104 6.81 19.60 1.19
N ALA A 105 7.44 18.61 1.81
CA ALA A 105 8.85 18.69 2.18
C ALA A 105 9.72 18.62 0.91
N VAL A 106 10.61 19.61 0.72
CA VAL A 106 11.46 19.74 -0.46
C VAL A 106 12.95 19.72 -0.15
N ALA A 107 13.35 19.97 1.10
CA ALA A 107 14.72 19.79 1.57
C ALA A 107 14.73 19.32 3.03
N ILE A 108 15.74 18.56 3.41
CA ILE A 108 15.99 18.11 4.80
C ILE A 108 17.48 18.27 5.09
N GLU A 109 17.78 18.97 6.17
CA GLU A 109 19.12 19.14 6.72
C GLU A 109 19.16 18.54 8.11
N VAL A 110 20.00 17.54 8.32
CA VAL A 110 20.20 16.92 9.63
C VAL A 110 21.39 17.63 10.31
N LYS A 111 21.12 18.35 11.41
CA LYS A 111 22.14 19.03 12.25
C LYS A 111 22.32 18.27 13.56
N ALA A 112 23.33 18.61 14.32
CA ALA A 112 23.64 17.94 15.59
C ALA A 112 22.42 17.87 16.54
N ASP A 113 21.73 18.99 16.77
CA ASP A 113 20.66 19.08 17.76
C ASP A 113 19.25 19.04 17.17
N GLN A 114 19.10 19.32 15.87
CA GLN A 114 17.81 19.45 15.22
C GLN A 114 17.85 19.05 13.74
N ILE A 115 16.68 18.83 13.17
CA ILE A 115 16.49 18.59 11.74
C ILE A 115 15.68 19.74 11.19
N ARG A 116 16.21 20.43 10.19
CA ARG A 116 15.51 21.48 9.46
C ARG A 116 14.86 20.88 8.22
N ILE A 117 13.56 21.16 8.04
CA ILE A 117 12.79 20.73 6.87
C ILE A 117 12.28 21.97 6.16
N THR A 118 12.64 22.12 4.89
CA THR A 118 12.06 23.13 4.02
C THR A 118 10.74 22.62 3.45
N LEU A 119 9.72 23.41 3.59
CA LEU A 119 8.35 23.13 3.18
C LEU A 119 7.93 24.06 2.06
N ARG A 120 7.30 23.51 1.04
CA ARG A 120 6.73 24.26 -0.09
C ARG A 120 5.23 24.08 -0.15
N THR A 121 4.52 25.20 -0.23
CA THR A 121 3.10 25.28 -0.59
C THR A 121 2.97 25.87 -2.00
N ASN A 122 1.75 25.96 -2.53
CA ASN A 122 1.53 26.65 -3.82
C ASN A 122 1.89 28.13 -3.79
N LYS A 123 2.02 28.75 -2.61
CA LYS A 123 2.19 30.21 -2.43
C LYS A 123 3.57 30.60 -1.92
N SER A 124 4.23 29.74 -1.17
CA SER A 124 5.46 30.13 -0.46
C SER A 124 6.31 28.93 -0.06
N GLU A 125 7.57 29.21 0.24
CA GLU A 125 8.45 28.31 0.98
C GLU A 125 8.61 28.78 2.43
N SER A 126 8.72 27.84 3.34
CA SER A 126 8.96 28.06 4.77
C SER A 126 9.83 26.95 5.31
N SER A 127 10.33 27.07 6.51
CA SER A 127 11.06 25.99 7.17
C SER A 127 10.52 25.72 8.58
N ILE A 128 10.65 24.47 9.00
CA ILE A 128 10.39 24.06 10.36
C ILE A 128 11.62 23.35 10.92
N GLU A 129 11.78 23.39 12.23
CA GLU A 129 12.81 22.67 12.96
C GLU A 129 12.15 21.62 13.86
N THR A 130 12.74 20.44 13.88
CA THR A 130 12.22 19.32 14.67
C THR A 130 13.35 18.49 15.24
N LYS A 131 13.09 17.82 16.36
CA LYS A 131 14.02 16.86 16.96
C LYS A 131 13.98 15.49 16.27
N TYR A 132 12.90 15.16 15.58
CA TYR A 132 12.69 13.83 15.05
C TYR A 132 11.77 13.83 13.82
N VAL A 133 12.07 12.99 12.85
CA VAL A 133 11.26 12.83 11.63
C VAL A 133 10.71 11.41 11.54
N ILE A 134 9.44 11.28 11.19
CA ILE A 134 8.81 10.00 10.83
C ILE A 134 8.40 10.10 9.37
N ALA A 135 9.14 9.42 8.50
CA ALA A 135 8.83 9.36 7.08
C ALA A 135 7.75 8.31 6.80
N ALA A 136 6.61 8.76 6.29
CA ALA A 136 5.47 7.94 5.87
C ALA A 136 5.06 8.26 4.42
N ASP A 137 6.01 8.67 3.60
CA ASP A 137 5.84 9.31 2.30
C ASP A 137 5.77 8.32 1.11
N GLY A 138 5.67 7.01 1.42
CA GLY A 138 5.26 5.96 0.48
C GLY A 138 6.32 5.53 -0.52
N ALA A 139 5.88 5.01 -1.68
CA ALA A 139 6.72 4.34 -2.67
C ALA A 139 7.89 5.19 -3.18
N LYS A 140 7.67 6.48 -3.40
CA LYS A 140 8.69 7.47 -3.82
C LYS A 140 9.12 8.33 -2.64
N SER A 141 9.53 7.68 -1.54
CA SER A 141 9.94 8.39 -0.33
C SER A 141 11.07 9.39 -0.60
N PHE A 142 10.76 10.66 -0.46
CA PHE A 142 11.71 11.76 -0.51
C PHE A 142 12.72 11.66 0.64
N VAL A 143 12.22 11.38 1.85
CA VAL A 143 13.09 11.27 3.03
C VAL A 143 14.10 10.13 2.87
N ARG A 144 13.65 8.96 2.38
CA ARG A 144 14.54 7.81 2.16
C ARG A 144 15.62 8.13 1.14
N SER A 145 15.25 8.69 -0.02
CA SER A 145 16.20 8.97 -1.10
C SER A 145 17.17 10.10 -0.77
N THR A 146 16.74 11.10 0.01
CA THR A 146 17.56 12.26 0.36
C THR A 146 18.48 11.97 1.55
N CYS A 147 17.94 11.36 2.62
CA CYS A 147 18.70 11.15 3.85
C CYS A 147 19.51 9.85 3.85
N PHE A 148 19.18 8.90 2.98
CA PHE A 148 19.81 7.58 2.94
C PHE A 148 20.05 7.10 1.49
N PRO A 149 20.84 7.85 0.70
CA PRO A 149 21.07 7.55 -0.72
C PRO A 149 21.75 6.19 -0.97
N ASP A 150 22.52 5.70 0.00
CA ASP A 150 23.22 4.40 -0.08
C ASP A 150 22.27 3.20 0.08
N ILE A 151 21.04 3.42 0.54
CA ILE A 151 20.06 2.33 0.67
C ILE A 151 19.49 2.01 -0.72
N PRO A 152 19.58 0.75 -1.17
CA PRO A 152 19.17 0.38 -2.52
C PRO A 152 17.70 0.74 -2.80
N SER A 153 17.47 1.23 -4.02
CA SER A 153 16.12 1.49 -4.51
C SER A 153 15.35 0.18 -4.72
N MET A 154 14.05 0.21 -4.45
CA MET A 154 13.14 -0.91 -4.70
C MET A 154 12.74 -0.98 -6.18
N LYS A 155 12.29 -2.17 -6.63
CA LYS A 155 11.68 -2.30 -7.95
C LYS A 155 10.35 -1.53 -7.96
N MET A 156 10.25 -0.59 -8.88
CA MET A 156 9.08 0.30 -8.99
C MET A 156 8.12 -0.18 -10.06
N TYR A 157 6.85 -0.09 -9.75
CA TYR A 157 5.73 -0.32 -10.67
C TYR A 157 4.83 0.90 -10.72
N VAL A 158 4.14 1.08 -11.83
CA VAL A 158 2.97 1.94 -11.89
C VAL A 158 1.72 1.05 -11.77
N SER A 159 0.90 1.35 -10.77
CA SER A 159 -0.46 0.80 -10.68
C SER A 159 -1.37 1.67 -11.53
N ILE A 160 -1.94 1.11 -12.58
CA ILE A 160 -3.05 1.72 -13.30
C ILE A 160 -4.32 1.00 -12.90
N GLN A 161 -5.38 1.74 -12.65
CA GLN A 161 -6.72 1.18 -12.52
C GLN A 161 -7.76 2.05 -13.20
N GLU A 162 -8.75 1.39 -13.78
CA GLU A 162 -9.93 2.00 -14.39
C GLU A 162 -11.20 1.50 -13.70
N ILE A 163 -12.18 2.39 -13.62
CA ILE A 163 -13.46 2.13 -12.95
C ILE A 163 -14.56 2.12 -14.03
N PHE A 164 -15.36 1.07 -14.01
CA PHE A 164 -16.43 0.84 -15.01
C PHE A 164 -17.78 0.75 -14.32
N ASN A 165 -18.84 1.26 -14.97
CA ASN A 165 -20.23 1.07 -14.58
C ASN A 165 -20.74 -0.29 -15.09
N THR A 166 -20.24 -1.35 -14.49
CA THR A 166 -20.67 -2.71 -14.77
C THR A 166 -20.52 -3.58 -13.53
N THR A 167 -21.14 -4.73 -13.53
CA THR A 167 -21.06 -5.71 -12.43
C THR A 167 -20.67 -7.07 -13.00
N THR A 168 -20.36 -8.02 -12.13
CA THR A 168 -20.20 -9.43 -12.48
C THR A 168 -21.30 -10.24 -11.82
N ASP A 169 -21.76 -11.31 -12.46
CA ASP A 169 -22.76 -12.22 -11.90
C ASP A 169 -22.24 -12.98 -10.67
N HIS A 170 -20.93 -13.10 -10.57
CA HIS A 170 -20.25 -13.74 -9.47
C HIS A 170 -19.31 -12.77 -8.75
N PRO A 171 -19.85 -11.95 -7.82
CA PRO A 171 -19.05 -10.97 -7.10
C PRO A 171 -17.89 -11.62 -6.37
N ALA A 172 -16.69 -11.30 -6.76
CA ALA A 172 -15.46 -11.77 -6.13
C ALA A 172 -14.34 -10.73 -6.27
N TYR A 173 -13.30 -10.88 -5.48
CA TYR A 173 -12.01 -10.30 -5.80
C TYR A 173 -11.29 -11.25 -6.75
N TYR A 174 -10.89 -10.76 -7.91
CA TYR A 174 -10.14 -11.52 -8.89
C TYR A 174 -8.67 -11.12 -8.84
N GLY A 175 -7.78 -12.09 -8.72
CA GLY A 175 -6.34 -11.94 -8.94
C GLY A 175 -5.96 -12.57 -10.28
N ILE A 176 -5.34 -11.82 -11.17
CA ILE A 176 -5.00 -12.27 -12.53
C ILE A 176 -3.48 -12.28 -12.68
N PHE A 177 -2.95 -13.39 -13.13
CA PHE A 177 -1.54 -13.59 -13.48
C PHE A 177 -1.44 -13.80 -14.98
N ASP A 178 -0.59 -13.00 -15.64
CA ASP A 178 -0.30 -13.05 -17.05
C ASP A 178 1.09 -12.46 -17.31
N SER A 179 2.03 -13.30 -17.70
CA SER A 179 3.42 -12.91 -17.91
C SER A 179 3.62 -11.97 -19.09
N SER A 180 2.71 -11.94 -20.04
CA SER A 180 2.73 -10.99 -21.16
C SER A 180 2.34 -9.57 -20.73
N ILE A 181 1.60 -9.44 -19.64
CA ILE A 181 1.14 -8.16 -19.10
C ILE A 181 2.14 -7.62 -18.07
N THR A 182 2.44 -8.43 -17.04
CA THR A 182 3.31 -7.99 -15.93
C THR A 182 3.97 -9.18 -15.24
N ASP A 183 5.16 -8.97 -14.69
CA ASP A 183 5.80 -9.90 -13.75
C ASP A 183 5.24 -9.80 -12.32
N TYR A 184 4.16 -9.04 -12.15
CA TYR A 184 3.45 -8.91 -10.88
C TYR A 184 2.04 -9.48 -11.02
N TYR A 185 0.97 -8.70 -10.81
CA TYR A 185 -0.39 -9.18 -11.01
C TYR A 185 -1.38 -8.06 -11.36
N SER A 186 -2.53 -8.48 -11.86
CA SER A 186 -3.67 -7.63 -12.15
C SER A 186 -4.87 -8.04 -11.31
N TRP A 187 -5.87 -7.18 -11.19
CA TRP A 187 -7.03 -7.42 -10.33
C TRP A 187 -8.32 -6.87 -10.91
N ILE A 188 -9.44 -7.51 -10.51
CA ILE A 188 -10.79 -6.98 -10.66
C ILE A 188 -11.45 -6.95 -9.29
N ILE A 189 -12.03 -5.82 -8.92
CA ILE A 189 -12.69 -5.62 -7.62
C ILE A 189 -14.06 -5.00 -7.86
N GLN A 190 -15.10 -5.68 -7.44
CA GLN A 190 -16.45 -5.13 -7.50
C GLN A 190 -16.71 -4.19 -6.31
N LYS A 191 -17.36 -3.05 -6.58
CA LYS A 191 -17.83 -2.08 -5.59
C LYS A 191 -19.23 -1.60 -5.96
N LYS A 192 -20.25 -2.12 -5.28
CA LYS A 192 -21.64 -1.87 -5.64
C LYS A 192 -21.91 -2.23 -7.11
N ASN A 193 -22.38 -1.27 -7.88
CA ASN A 193 -22.67 -1.36 -9.33
C ASN A 193 -21.46 -1.04 -10.24
N LYS A 194 -20.24 -1.06 -9.69
CA LYS A 194 -19.02 -0.74 -10.41
C LYS A 194 -17.99 -1.85 -10.25
N ILE A 195 -17.12 -1.98 -11.25
CA ILE A 195 -15.89 -2.75 -11.08
C ILE A 195 -14.67 -1.86 -11.29
N ILE A 196 -13.63 -2.20 -10.56
CA ILE A 196 -12.30 -1.63 -10.70
C ILE A 196 -11.43 -2.69 -11.34
N VAL A 197 -10.88 -2.41 -12.51
CA VAL A 197 -9.85 -3.23 -13.16
C VAL A 197 -8.52 -2.53 -12.96
N GLY A 198 -7.50 -3.24 -12.53
CA GLY A 198 -6.18 -2.66 -12.35
C GLY A 198 -5.04 -3.65 -12.58
N SER A 199 -3.86 -3.11 -12.77
CA SER A 199 -2.62 -3.87 -12.91
C SER A 199 -1.44 -3.10 -12.32
N ALA A 200 -0.49 -3.83 -11.75
CA ALA A 200 0.82 -3.31 -11.38
C ALA A 200 1.80 -3.59 -12.54
N LEU A 201 2.12 -2.57 -13.31
CA LEU A 201 2.90 -2.66 -14.53
C LEU A 201 4.32 -2.14 -14.33
N GLU A 202 5.28 -2.77 -14.98
CA GLU A 202 6.65 -2.24 -15.04
C GLU A 202 6.67 -0.89 -15.76
N ILE A 203 7.47 0.05 -15.25
CA ILE A 203 7.52 1.41 -15.79
C ILE A 203 8.32 1.40 -17.11
N ASN A 204 7.63 1.45 -18.24
CA ASN A 204 8.17 1.55 -19.59
C ASN A 204 7.14 2.20 -20.53
N ASP A 205 7.45 2.32 -21.79
CA ASP A 205 6.59 2.91 -22.83
C ASP A 205 5.37 2.04 -23.20
N GLN A 206 5.38 0.75 -22.86
CA GLN A 206 4.30 -0.18 -23.18
C GLN A 206 3.17 -0.24 -22.12
N VAL A 207 3.28 0.53 -21.04
CA VAL A 207 2.33 0.50 -19.91
C VAL A 207 0.88 0.58 -20.36
N ASN A 208 0.55 1.52 -21.26
CA ASN A 208 -0.81 1.69 -21.75
C ASN A 208 -1.25 0.55 -22.65
N ALA A 209 -0.40 0.10 -23.58
CA ALA A 209 -0.70 -1.01 -24.48
C ALA A 209 -0.96 -2.31 -23.70
N LYS A 210 -0.13 -2.62 -22.70
CA LYS A 210 -0.33 -3.79 -21.84
C LYS A 210 -1.61 -3.72 -21.04
N PHE A 211 -2.01 -2.53 -20.57
CA PHE A 211 -3.27 -2.37 -19.87
C PHE A 211 -4.48 -2.56 -20.78
N GLU A 212 -4.42 -2.08 -22.01
CA GLU A 212 -5.48 -2.33 -23.03
C GLU A 212 -5.57 -3.83 -23.36
N THR A 213 -4.44 -4.50 -23.57
CA THR A 213 -4.40 -5.95 -23.78
C THR A 213 -5.01 -6.72 -22.61
N LEU A 214 -4.74 -6.30 -21.36
CA LEU A 214 -5.38 -6.89 -20.20
C LEU A 214 -6.90 -6.78 -20.23
N LYS A 215 -7.46 -5.64 -20.63
CA LYS A 215 -8.92 -5.45 -20.73
C LYS A 215 -9.53 -6.38 -21.77
N GLN A 216 -8.87 -6.54 -22.92
CA GLN A 216 -9.31 -7.48 -23.97
C GLN A 216 -9.34 -8.93 -23.46
N LYS A 217 -8.27 -9.36 -22.77
CA LYS A 217 -8.20 -10.70 -22.16
C LYS A 217 -9.25 -10.90 -21.07
N ILE A 218 -9.55 -9.90 -20.25
CA ILE A 218 -10.62 -9.97 -19.24
C ILE A 218 -11.97 -10.23 -19.92
N LYS A 219 -12.27 -9.56 -21.02
CA LYS A 219 -13.50 -9.82 -21.78
C LYS A 219 -13.57 -11.27 -22.28
N GLN A 220 -12.48 -11.79 -22.80
CA GLN A 220 -12.40 -13.14 -23.37
C GLN A 220 -12.44 -14.24 -22.30
N GLU A 221 -11.67 -14.09 -21.23
CA GLU A 221 -11.40 -15.16 -20.25
C GLU A 221 -12.30 -15.10 -19.01
N CYS A 222 -12.86 -13.93 -18.71
CA CYS A 222 -13.69 -13.73 -17.52
C CYS A 222 -15.16 -13.45 -17.86
N ASP A 223 -15.49 -13.29 -19.14
CA ASP A 223 -16.83 -12.92 -19.64
C ASP A 223 -17.35 -11.62 -18.99
N ILE A 224 -16.46 -10.64 -18.83
CA ILE A 224 -16.79 -9.33 -18.27
C ILE A 224 -16.66 -8.28 -19.35
N GLU A 225 -17.78 -7.70 -19.75
CA GLU A 225 -17.78 -6.61 -20.71
C GLU A 225 -17.38 -5.29 -20.06
N LEU A 226 -16.27 -4.73 -20.53
CA LEU A 226 -15.75 -3.44 -20.10
C LEU A 226 -16.10 -2.39 -21.15
N LYS A 227 -17.04 -1.52 -20.80
CA LYS A 227 -17.39 -0.33 -21.59
C LYS A 227 -16.37 0.79 -21.33
N ASP A 228 -16.72 2.02 -21.71
CA ASP A 228 -15.87 3.16 -21.43
C ASP A 228 -15.65 3.37 -19.92
N PRO A 229 -14.43 3.58 -19.48
CA PRO A 229 -14.14 3.81 -18.08
C PRO A 229 -14.65 5.19 -17.64
N ILE A 230 -15.34 5.24 -16.50
CA ILE A 230 -15.77 6.50 -15.89
C ILE A 230 -14.62 7.26 -15.25
N ARG A 231 -13.52 6.59 -14.93
CA ARG A 231 -12.32 7.19 -14.36
C ARG A 231 -11.11 6.27 -14.49
N ARG A 232 -9.95 6.88 -14.70
CA ARG A 232 -8.64 6.23 -14.64
C ARG A 232 -7.80 6.85 -13.53
N GLU A 233 -7.09 6.03 -12.80
CA GLU A 233 -6.22 6.43 -11.68
C GLU A 233 -4.87 5.74 -11.80
N GLY A 234 -3.84 6.36 -11.21
CA GLY A 234 -2.50 5.77 -11.14
C GLY A 234 -1.82 6.02 -9.81
N ALA A 235 -0.96 5.10 -9.41
CA ALA A 235 -0.08 5.24 -8.26
C ALA A 235 1.20 4.44 -8.46
N PHE A 236 2.27 4.85 -7.78
CA PHE A 236 3.50 4.05 -7.73
C PHE A 236 3.41 3.00 -6.62
N ILE A 237 4.00 1.84 -6.90
CA ILE A 237 4.15 0.72 -5.95
C ILE A 237 5.64 0.39 -5.90
N ALA A 238 6.20 0.31 -4.70
CA ALA A 238 7.58 -0.07 -4.47
C ALA A 238 7.65 -1.52 -3.95
N ARG A 239 8.05 -2.46 -4.81
CA ARG A 239 8.14 -3.88 -4.47
C ARG A 239 9.51 -4.21 -3.85
N PRO A 240 9.57 -4.61 -2.57
CA PRO A 240 10.82 -5.08 -1.98
C PRO A 240 11.17 -6.47 -2.54
N THR A 241 12.36 -6.62 -3.13
CA THR A 241 12.83 -7.88 -3.74
C THR A 241 14.06 -8.47 -3.06
N ARG A 242 14.69 -7.74 -2.12
CA ARG A 242 15.84 -8.19 -1.35
C ARG A 242 15.83 -7.58 0.06
N PHE A 243 16.60 -8.19 0.96
CA PHE A 243 16.64 -7.80 2.37
C PHE A 243 17.06 -6.33 2.59
N ALA A 244 18.05 -5.87 1.82
CA ALA A 244 18.53 -4.49 1.88
C ALA A 244 17.48 -3.41 1.54
N HIS A 245 16.34 -3.80 0.95
CA HIS A 245 15.21 -2.89 0.73
C HIS A 245 14.44 -2.57 2.02
N LEU A 246 14.58 -3.41 3.08
CA LEU A 246 13.86 -3.26 4.35
C LEU A 246 14.68 -2.38 5.30
N PHE A 247 14.51 -1.08 5.19
CA PHE A 247 15.22 -0.10 5.99
C PHE A 247 14.24 0.76 6.80
N PHE A 248 14.38 0.76 8.11
CA PHE A 248 13.43 1.38 9.03
C PHE A 248 13.92 2.71 9.62
N GLY A 249 15.04 3.22 9.14
CA GLY A 249 15.61 4.50 9.54
C GLY A 249 16.91 4.39 10.32
N SER A 250 17.53 5.53 10.57
CA SER A 250 18.73 5.70 11.38
C SER A 250 18.71 7.06 12.04
N ASP A 251 19.53 7.23 13.06
CA ASP A 251 19.61 8.43 13.88
C ASP A 251 18.21 8.89 14.35
N ARG A 252 17.82 10.10 14.12
CA ARG A 252 16.52 10.70 14.51
C ARG A 252 15.51 10.72 13.37
N ILE A 253 15.68 9.81 12.40
CA ILE A 253 14.74 9.64 11.27
C ILE A 253 14.27 8.20 11.25
N ALA A 254 13.00 7.97 11.53
CA ALA A 254 12.33 6.69 11.36
C ALA A 254 11.57 6.66 10.04
N ILE A 255 11.59 5.51 9.36
CA ILE A 255 10.84 5.29 8.11
C ILE A 255 9.81 4.20 8.33
N ILE A 256 8.55 4.44 7.97
CA ILE A 256 7.44 3.52 8.20
C ILE A 256 6.67 3.20 6.90
N GLY A 257 5.92 2.11 6.92
CA GLY A 257 5.09 1.70 5.79
C GLY A 257 5.91 1.40 4.53
N GLU A 258 5.35 1.70 3.38
CA GLU A 258 5.95 1.40 2.08
C GLU A 258 7.30 2.12 1.85
N ALA A 259 7.48 3.29 2.43
CA ALA A 259 8.76 4.01 2.38
C ALA A 259 9.92 3.20 3.00
N SER A 260 9.64 2.39 4.03
CA SER A 260 10.62 1.49 4.65
C SER A 260 10.83 0.17 3.89
N GLY A 261 10.11 -0.06 2.79
CA GLY A 261 10.05 -1.36 2.10
C GLY A 261 9.10 -2.35 2.79
N ALA A 262 8.40 -1.96 3.86
CA ALA A 262 7.46 -2.81 4.55
C ALA A 262 6.13 -2.91 3.78
N MET A 263 6.11 -3.83 2.82
CA MET A 263 4.97 -4.18 1.98
C MET A 263 5.05 -5.64 1.58
N SER A 264 3.90 -6.26 1.30
CA SER A 264 3.88 -7.63 0.78
C SER A 264 4.45 -7.70 -0.63
N PRO A 265 5.55 -8.43 -0.87
CA PRO A 265 6.13 -8.57 -2.21
C PRO A 265 5.26 -9.44 -3.14
N THR A 266 4.25 -10.14 -2.60
CA THR A 266 3.38 -11.05 -3.35
C THR A 266 1.98 -10.51 -3.61
N SER A 267 1.53 -9.46 -2.92
CA SER A 267 0.14 -8.99 -3.06
C SER A 267 0.00 -7.48 -2.99
N ALA A 268 1.11 -6.73 -3.00
CA ALA A 268 1.12 -5.27 -2.79
C ALA A 268 0.29 -4.81 -1.57
N GLU A 269 0.00 -5.73 -0.62
CA GLU A 269 -0.70 -5.39 0.60
C GLU A 269 0.22 -4.57 1.50
N GLY A 270 -0.13 -3.32 1.75
CA GLY A 270 0.65 -2.37 2.52
C GLY A 270 0.00 -1.97 3.85
N TYR A 271 -1.32 -2.09 4.01
CA TYR A 271 -2.03 -1.61 5.21
C TYR A 271 -1.54 -2.26 6.50
N SER A 272 -1.43 -3.60 6.53
CA SER A 272 -0.99 -4.30 7.74
C SER A 272 0.43 -3.90 8.13
N TYR A 273 1.31 -3.72 7.16
CA TYR A 273 2.70 -3.32 7.39
C TYR A 273 2.81 -1.85 7.81
N ALA A 274 2.05 -0.96 7.18
CA ALA A 274 2.01 0.45 7.56
C ALA A 274 1.55 0.62 9.01
N LEU A 275 0.48 -0.08 9.41
CA LEU A 275 -0.03 -0.04 10.78
C LEU A 275 0.95 -0.65 11.79
N LYS A 276 1.58 -1.79 11.47
CA LYS A 276 2.55 -2.45 12.35
C LYS A 276 3.79 -1.59 12.57
N THR A 277 4.34 -1.03 11.49
CA THR A 277 5.52 -0.16 11.56
C THR A 277 5.20 1.13 12.31
N ALA A 278 4.08 1.79 12.00
CA ALA A 278 3.64 3.00 12.70
C ALA A 278 3.42 2.76 14.20
N ARG A 279 2.74 1.65 14.57
CA ARG A 279 2.52 1.29 15.96
C ARG A 279 3.83 1.07 16.73
N GLN A 280 4.78 0.36 16.14
CA GLN A 280 6.05 0.06 16.78
C GLN A 280 6.95 1.30 16.85
N CYS A 281 6.98 2.13 15.80
CA CYS A 281 7.67 3.41 15.83
C CYS A 281 7.14 4.30 16.97
N ALA A 282 5.82 4.45 17.07
CA ALA A 282 5.20 5.21 18.14
C ALA A 282 5.53 4.68 19.55
N ARG A 283 5.54 3.36 19.74
CA ARG A 283 5.95 2.73 21.01
C ARG A 283 7.40 3.03 21.35
N SER A 284 8.28 2.97 20.37
CA SER A 284 9.71 3.22 20.55
C SER A 284 9.97 4.68 20.97
N ILE A 285 9.28 5.63 20.32
CA ILE A 285 9.38 7.05 20.66
C ILE A 285 8.77 7.33 22.05
N LYS A 286 7.66 6.72 22.41
CA LYS A 286 7.09 6.86 23.75
C LYS A 286 8.03 6.36 24.85
N LYS A 287 8.77 5.30 24.57
CA LYS A 287 9.70 4.69 25.55
C LYS A 287 11.02 5.45 25.69
N HIS A 288 11.57 5.96 24.59
CA HIS A 288 12.93 6.51 24.54
C HIS A 288 12.99 7.99 24.16
N GLY A 289 11.83 8.65 24.03
CA GLY A 289 11.75 10.01 23.49
C GLY A 289 12.04 10.06 21.99
N PRO A 290 11.99 11.26 21.37
CA PRO A 290 12.33 11.50 19.97
C PRO A 290 13.86 11.54 19.78
N THR A 291 14.52 10.39 19.87
CA THR A 291 16.00 10.24 19.90
C THR A 291 16.46 9.11 18.96
N ALA A 292 17.75 9.08 18.65
CA ALA A 292 18.38 7.98 17.91
C ALA A 292 18.17 6.61 18.57
N THR A 293 18.06 6.57 19.90
CA THR A 293 17.77 5.35 20.65
C THR A 293 16.37 4.81 20.31
N ALA A 294 15.39 5.69 20.11
CA ALA A 294 14.05 5.28 19.69
C ALA A 294 14.07 4.62 18.29
N THR A 295 14.84 5.16 17.35
CA THR A 295 14.96 4.59 16.01
C THR A 295 15.65 3.23 16.04
N ARG A 296 16.74 3.08 16.80
CA ARG A 296 17.42 1.78 17.00
C ARG A 296 16.52 0.75 17.67
N HIS A 297 15.75 1.15 18.66
CA HIS A 297 14.76 0.28 19.32
C HIS A 297 13.66 -0.12 18.34
N TYR A 298 13.16 0.81 17.54
CA TYR A 298 12.18 0.56 16.50
C TYR A 298 12.71 -0.46 15.47
N ASP A 299 13.89 -0.23 14.92
CA ASP A 299 14.49 -1.10 13.90
C ASP A 299 14.67 -2.55 14.40
N ARG A 300 15.17 -2.73 15.64
CA ARG A 300 15.31 -4.07 16.25
C ARG A 300 13.98 -4.80 16.36
N HIS A 301 12.89 -4.09 16.66
CA HIS A 301 11.55 -4.68 16.79
C HIS A 301 10.86 -4.94 15.45
N MET A 302 11.49 -4.56 14.33
CA MET A 302 11.00 -4.89 13.00
C MET A 302 11.41 -6.29 12.52
N LEU A 303 12.10 -7.08 13.32
CA LEU A 303 12.50 -8.45 12.97
C LEU A 303 11.30 -9.32 12.54
N LYS A 304 10.18 -9.23 13.24
CA LYS A 304 8.95 -9.98 12.86
C LYS A 304 8.41 -9.55 11.48
N VAL A 305 8.52 -8.28 11.12
CA VAL A 305 8.13 -7.76 9.79
C VAL A 305 9.10 -8.30 8.74
N ARG A 306 10.41 -8.27 8.99
CA ARG A 306 11.44 -8.81 8.11
C ARG A 306 11.20 -10.31 7.83
N ILE A 307 10.99 -11.11 8.89
CA ILE A 307 10.69 -12.56 8.77
C ILE A 307 9.40 -12.79 7.96
N SER A 308 8.37 -12.01 8.21
CA SER A 308 7.10 -12.12 7.46
C SER A 308 7.29 -11.85 5.97
N ILE A 309 8.11 -10.86 5.60
CA ILE A 309 8.41 -10.54 4.19
C ILE A 309 9.30 -11.63 3.58
N LEU A 310 10.30 -12.11 4.31
CA LEU A 310 11.16 -13.22 3.87
C LEU A 310 10.35 -14.48 3.54
N GLY A 311 9.41 -14.86 4.40
CA GLY A 311 8.51 -15.99 4.14
C GLY A 311 7.63 -15.80 2.90
N LYS A 312 7.30 -14.53 2.54
CA LYS A 312 6.59 -14.23 1.30
C LYS A 312 7.51 -14.30 0.07
N TRP A 313 8.78 -13.93 0.19
CA TRP A 313 9.75 -14.13 -0.90
C TRP A 313 9.93 -15.61 -1.24
N ILE A 314 10.02 -16.48 -0.23
CA ILE A 314 10.10 -17.93 -0.44
C ILE A 314 8.88 -18.47 -1.19
N LYS A 315 7.70 -17.93 -0.94
CA LYS A 315 6.45 -18.31 -1.63
C LYS A 315 6.28 -17.64 -3.01
N SER A 316 6.99 -16.55 -3.27
CA SER A 316 6.84 -15.74 -4.48
C SER A 316 7.01 -16.54 -5.79
N PRO A 317 7.98 -17.45 -5.94
CA PRO A 317 8.13 -18.24 -7.16
C PRO A 317 6.88 -19.05 -7.52
N GLY A 318 6.18 -19.63 -6.53
CA GLY A 318 4.93 -20.36 -6.75
C GLY A 318 3.78 -19.50 -7.28
N MET A 319 3.89 -18.17 -7.22
CA MET A 319 2.91 -17.24 -7.78
C MET A 319 3.38 -16.62 -9.11
N TYR A 320 4.67 -16.32 -9.24
CA TYR A 320 5.19 -15.47 -10.32
C TYR A 320 6.01 -16.19 -11.38
N VAL A 321 6.46 -17.43 -11.13
CA VAL A 321 7.08 -18.28 -12.15
C VAL A 321 5.96 -19.09 -12.83
N PRO A 322 5.68 -18.92 -14.14
CA PRO A 322 4.49 -19.47 -14.79
C PRO A 322 4.34 -20.99 -14.66
N TRP A 323 5.42 -21.75 -14.91
CA TRP A 323 5.36 -23.21 -14.80
C TRP A 323 5.11 -23.70 -13.37
N LEU A 324 5.70 -23.01 -12.36
CA LEU A 324 5.50 -23.33 -10.96
C LEU A 324 4.07 -22.97 -10.50
N ARG A 325 3.57 -21.82 -10.91
CA ARG A 325 2.20 -21.40 -10.66
C ARG A 325 1.20 -22.37 -11.26
N LYS A 326 1.40 -22.78 -12.53
CA LYS A 326 0.60 -23.81 -13.18
C LYS A 326 0.53 -25.09 -12.36
N TRP A 327 1.68 -25.57 -11.91
CA TRP A 327 1.75 -26.79 -11.06
C TRP A 327 0.99 -26.61 -9.73
N VAL A 328 1.19 -25.50 -9.02
CA VAL A 328 0.46 -25.19 -7.78
C VAL A 328 -1.05 -25.12 -8.02
N MET A 329 -1.48 -24.56 -9.14
CA MET A 329 -2.90 -24.48 -9.47
C MET A 329 -3.50 -25.84 -9.88
N ILE A 330 -2.77 -26.67 -10.59
CA ILE A 330 -3.21 -28.04 -10.94
C ILE A 330 -3.40 -28.88 -9.68
N THR A 331 -2.43 -28.85 -8.76
CA THR A 331 -2.49 -29.62 -7.50
C THR A 331 -3.58 -29.13 -6.55
N GLY A 332 -4.05 -27.88 -6.73
CA GLY A 332 -5.09 -27.30 -5.88
C GLY A 332 -4.65 -27.04 -4.44
N ILE A 333 -3.35 -27.04 -4.15
CA ILE A 333 -2.82 -26.78 -2.80
C ILE A 333 -3.39 -25.46 -2.26
N THR A 334 -4.04 -25.53 -1.09
CA THR A 334 -4.73 -24.41 -0.42
C THR A 334 -5.93 -23.80 -1.16
N SER A 335 -6.33 -24.35 -2.31
CA SER A 335 -7.56 -23.94 -3.00
C SER A 335 -8.81 -24.49 -2.29
N ILE A 336 -9.94 -23.83 -2.52
CA ILE A 336 -11.27 -24.33 -2.13
C ILE A 336 -12.00 -24.79 -3.39
N SER A 337 -12.73 -25.91 -3.28
CA SER A 337 -13.57 -26.35 -4.40
C SER A 337 -14.62 -25.29 -4.70
N SER A 338 -14.84 -24.99 -5.96
CA SER A 338 -16.02 -24.26 -6.44
C SER A 338 -17.22 -25.19 -6.30
N LYS A 339 -18.00 -25.04 -5.24
CA LYS A 339 -19.41 -25.46 -5.25
C LYS A 339 -20.24 -24.30 -5.77
#